data_7f4b58452615f50d4e56490fcadb6060
#
_entry.id   7f4b58452615f50d4e56490fcadb6060
#
_cell.length_a   1.000
_cell.length_b   1.000
_cell.length_c   1.000
_cell.angle_alpha   90.00
_cell.angle_beta   90.00
_cell.angle_gamma   90.00
#
_symmetry.space_group_name_H-M   'P 1'
#
loop_
_entity.id
_entity.type
_entity.pdbx_description
1 polymer ?
#
loop_
_entity_poly.entity_id
_entity_poly.type
_entity_poly.pdbx_seq_one_letter_code
_entity_poly.pdbx_strand_id
1 'polypeptide(L)'
;HIRMCMYRNGGCVMNDTNGKVKPFGIKDKLGYMFGDFGNDFTFLLSAMFLLKFYTDVMGVSAALVGLMMMAARFVDAITDVTMGQIVDRSRPGKKGKFAPWIRRMCGPVAVASFLMYATYFKGMPMGFKIFWMFFTYLLWGSVCYTGVNIPYGSMASAISDNPTDRTSLSNWRTIGSTLAQTAIGVILPLVV
;
A
#
# COMPACT_ATOMS: atom_id res chain seq x y z
N HIS A 1 11.03 23.72 6.10
CA HIS A 1 10.07 23.83 7.24
C HIS A 1 10.05 22.47 7.96
N ILE A 2 10.67 22.43 9.13
CA ILE A 2 10.77 21.23 9.99
C ILE A 2 9.47 21.19 10.81
N ARG A 3 8.59 20.23 10.50
CA ARG A 3 7.40 19.98 11.32
C ARG A 3 7.82 19.11 12.50
N MET A 4 7.64 19.61 13.70
CA MET A 4 7.96 18.94 14.95
C MET A 4 6.70 18.20 15.42
N CYS A 5 6.79 16.88 15.56
CA CYS A 5 5.72 16.06 16.13
C CYS A 5 5.91 16.04 17.65
N MET A 6 4.95 16.57 18.41
CA MET A 6 4.93 16.46 19.87
C MET A 6 3.98 15.33 20.29
N TYR A 7 4.48 14.42 21.13
CA TYR A 7 3.70 13.33 21.69
C TYR A 7 2.92 13.84 22.91
N ARG A 8 1.60 13.90 22.80
CA ARG A 8 0.72 14.29 23.91
C ARG A 8 -0.45 13.31 24.00
N ASN A 9 -0.71 12.79 25.18
CA ASN A 9 -1.82 11.88 25.50
C ASN A 9 -1.93 10.63 24.57
N GLY A 10 -0.79 10.02 24.20
CA GLY A 10 -0.80 8.78 23.41
C GLY A 10 -0.87 8.97 21.88
N GLY A 11 -0.98 10.20 21.38
CA GLY A 11 -1.02 10.54 19.95
C GLY A 11 0.08 11.50 19.52
N CYS A 12 0.46 11.44 18.23
CA CYS A 12 1.40 12.37 17.61
C CYS A 12 0.60 13.53 17.00
N VAL A 13 0.66 14.70 17.61
CA VAL A 13 0.04 15.93 17.08
C VAL A 13 1.09 16.72 16.30
N MET A 14 0.80 17.03 15.03
CA MET A 14 1.68 17.86 14.21
C MET A 14 1.56 19.32 14.63
N ASN A 15 2.67 19.88 15.17
CA ASN A 15 2.76 21.28 15.57
C ASN A 15 3.48 22.11 14.51
N ASP A 16 2.98 23.31 14.24
CA ASP A 16 3.71 24.33 13.50
C ASP A 16 4.87 24.89 14.36
N THR A 17 5.80 25.58 13.72
CA THR A 17 6.98 26.23 14.34
C THR A 17 6.63 27.16 15.50
N ASN A 18 5.36 27.51 15.70
CA ASN A 18 4.82 28.36 16.77
C ASN A 18 4.07 27.57 17.86
N GLY A 19 4.19 26.25 17.94
CA GLY A 19 3.56 25.43 18.97
C GLY A 19 2.02 25.33 18.88
N LYS A 20 1.40 25.86 17.82
CA LYS A 20 -0.05 25.75 17.60
C LYS A 20 -0.36 24.49 16.83
N VAL A 21 -1.32 23.71 17.32
CA VAL A 21 -1.88 22.55 16.61
C VAL A 21 -2.51 23.06 15.32
N LYS A 22 -2.02 22.58 14.19
CA LYS A 22 -2.58 22.97 12.89
C LYS A 22 -4.01 22.45 12.78
N PRO A 23 -5.01 23.30 12.46
CA PRO A 23 -6.37 22.84 12.30
C PRO A 23 -6.45 21.83 11.14
N PHE A 24 -7.22 20.77 11.37
CA PHE A 24 -7.55 19.76 10.35
C PHE A 24 -8.24 20.43 9.16
N GLY A 25 -7.76 20.21 7.95
CA GLY A 25 -8.24 20.92 6.78
C GLY A 25 -8.27 20.09 5.49
N ILE A 26 -8.72 20.74 4.42
CA ILE A 26 -8.86 20.11 3.08
C ILE A 26 -7.51 19.55 2.55
N LYS A 27 -6.38 20.16 2.92
CA LYS A 27 -5.06 19.72 2.51
C LYS A 27 -4.71 18.34 3.09
N ASP A 28 -5.15 18.07 4.32
CA ASP A 28 -4.92 16.78 4.98
C ASP A 28 -5.80 15.71 4.33
N LYS A 29 -7.04 16.06 4.01
CA LYS A 29 -8.00 15.18 3.29
C LYS A 29 -7.51 14.82 1.89
N LEU A 30 -7.11 15.82 1.09
CA LEU A 30 -6.56 15.60 -0.24
C LEU A 30 -5.26 14.80 -0.21
N GLY A 31 -4.34 15.14 0.70
CA GLY A 31 -3.09 14.39 0.86
C GLY A 31 -3.33 12.93 1.22
N TYR A 32 -4.31 12.66 2.08
CA TYR A 32 -4.71 11.32 2.45
C TYR A 32 -5.40 10.58 1.29
N MET A 33 -6.28 11.22 0.53
CA MET A 33 -6.92 10.69 -0.67
C MET A 33 -5.91 10.28 -1.74
N PHE A 34 -4.96 11.17 -2.09
CA PHE A 34 -3.94 10.87 -3.09
C PHE A 34 -2.95 9.80 -2.64
N GLY A 35 -2.71 9.68 -1.32
CA GLY A 35 -1.94 8.59 -0.76
C GLY A 35 -2.59 7.23 -1.02
N ASP A 36 -3.89 7.14 -0.83
CA ASP A 36 -4.67 5.92 -1.09
C ASP A 36 -4.78 5.61 -2.58
N PHE A 37 -5.04 6.65 -3.38
CA PHE A 37 -5.05 6.52 -4.84
C PHE A 37 -3.77 5.84 -5.37
N GLY A 38 -2.59 6.29 -4.92
CA GLY A 38 -1.33 5.69 -5.33
C GLY A 38 -1.10 4.29 -4.76
N ASN A 39 -1.52 4.02 -3.52
CA ASN A 39 -1.42 2.72 -2.89
C ASN A 39 -2.32 1.69 -3.56
N ASP A 40 -3.58 2.05 -3.77
CA ASP A 40 -4.58 1.16 -4.37
C ASP A 40 -4.36 0.95 -5.86
N PHE A 41 -3.71 1.88 -6.55
CA PHE A 41 -3.43 1.72 -7.97
C PHE A 41 -2.63 0.45 -8.27
N THR A 42 -1.57 0.19 -7.51
CA THR A 42 -0.76 -1.04 -7.67
C THR A 42 -1.52 -2.29 -7.22
N PHE A 43 -2.31 -2.18 -6.16
CA PHE A 43 -3.11 -3.29 -5.65
C PHE A 43 -4.19 -3.72 -6.64
N LEU A 44 -4.94 -2.78 -7.17
CA LEU A 44 -6.04 -3.04 -8.11
C LEU A 44 -5.52 -3.56 -9.45
N LEU A 45 -4.39 -3.01 -9.93
CA LEU A 45 -3.72 -3.54 -11.10
C LEU A 45 -3.39 -5.03 -10.91
N SER A 46 -2.83 -5.37 -9.75
CA SER A 46 -2.53 -6.76 -9.41
C SER A 46 -3.80 -7.62 -9.30
N ALA A 47 -4.82 -7.14 -8.60
CA ALA A 47 -6.05 -7.90 -8.39
C ALA A 47 -6.80 -8.21 -9.70
N MET A 48 -6.78 -7.27 -10.66
CA MET A 48 -7.51 -7.40 -11.93
C MET A 48 -6.72 -8.09 -13.03
N PHE A 49 -5.40 -7.90 -13.04
CA PHE A 49 -4.59 -8.24 -14.21
C PHE A 49 -3.59 -9.38 -13.99
N LEU A 50 -3.24 -9.69 -12.76
CA LEU A 50 -2.22 -10.69 -12.46
C LEU A 50 -2.60 -12.08 -12.99
N LEU A 51 -3.84 -12.49 -12.76
CA LEU A 51 -4.34 -13.79 -13.24
C LEU A 51 -4.19 -13.87 -14.76
N LYS A 52 -4.69 -12.86 -15.48
CA LYS A 52 -4.62 -12.81 -16.95
C LYS A 52 -3.18 -12.79 -17.45
N PHE A 53 -2.30 -12.03 -16.83
CA PHE A 53 -0.89 -11.97 -17.19
C PHE A 53 -0.21 -13.34 -17.08
N TYR A 54 -0.40 -14.02 -15.96
CA TYR A 54 0.25 -15.34 -15.76
C TYR A 54 -0.38 -16.44 -16.60
N THR A 55 -1.69 -16.39 -16.90
CA THR A 55 -2.32 -17.38 -17.78
C THR A 55 -2.00 -17.14 -19.24
N ASP A 56 -2.17 -15.94 -19.74
CA ASP A 56 -2.12 -15.65 -21.18
C ASP A 56 -0.69 -15.37 -21.66
N VAL A 57 0.14 -14.72 -20.85
CA VAL A 57 1.51 -14.34 -21.23
C VAL A 57 2.54 -15.38 -20.78
N MET A 58 2.45 -15.87 -19.55
CA MET A 58 3.41 -16.80 -18.97
C MET A 58 3.02 -18.27 -19.20
N GLY A 59 1.76 -18.55 -19.54
CA GLY A 59 1.26 -19.89 -19.81
C GLY A 59 1.09 -20.75 -18.55
N VAL A 60 0.94 -20.13 -17.37
CA VAL A 60 0.69 -20.84 -16.11
C VAL A 60 -0.80 -21.12 -15.97
N SER A 61 -1.19 -22.31 -15.51
CA SER A 61 -2.61 -22.63 -15.35
C SER A 61 -3.30 -21.71 -14.32
N ALA A 62 -4.54 -21.28 -14.60
CA ALA A 62 -5.32 -20.44 -13.72
C ALA A 62 -5.49 -21.04 -12.32
N ALA A 63 -5.58 -22.37 -12.22
CA ALA A 63 -5.67 -23.08 -10.94
C ALA A 63 -4.43 -22.86 -10.07
N LEU A 64 -3.23 -22.88 -10.65
CA LEU A 64 -1.98 -22.62 -9.93
C LEU A 64 -1.87 -21.15 -9.49
N VAL A 65 -2.29 -20.21 -10.33
CA VAL A 65 -2.33 -18.78 -9.97
C VAL A 65 -3.32 -18.55 -8.83
N GLY A 66 -4.52 -19.14 -8.89
CA GLY A 66 -5.51 -19.07 -7.83
C GLY A 66 -5.02 -19.69 -6.51
N LEU A 67 -4.37 -20.84 -6.58
CA LEU A 67 -3.75 -21.48 -5.41
C LEU A 67 -2.67 -20.58 -4.78
N MET A 68 -1.84 -19.94 -5.59
CA MET A 68 -0.85 -18.96 -5.14
C MET A 68 -1.50 -17.79 -4.43
N MET A 69 -2.53 -17.20 -5.03
CA MET A 69 -3.23 -16.06 -4.42
C MET A 69 -3.88 -16.45 -3.09
N MET A 70 -4.42 -17.66 -2.98
CA MET A 70 -4.98 -18.18 -1.73
C MET A 70 -3.88 -18.41 -0.67
N ALA A 71 -2.78 -19.05 -1.03
CA ALA A 71 -1.65 -19.27 -0.12
C ALA A 71 -1.05 -17.95 0.39
N ALA A 72 -0.96 -16.95 -0.48
CA ALA A 72 -0.47 -15.63 -0.10
C ALA A 72 -1.33 -14.97 0.97
N ARG A 73 -2.64 -15.18 1.00
CA ARG A 73 -3.52 -14.64 2.06
C ARG A 73 -3.16 -15.12 3.47
N PHE A 74 -2.69 -16.36 3.60
CA PHE A 74 -2.19 -16.85 4.89
C PHE A 74 -0.89 -16.15 5.30
N VAL A 75 0.00 -15.92 4.34
CA VAL A 75 1.24 -15.17 4.61
C VAL A 75 0.92 -13.71 4.94
N ASP A 76 0.01 -13.07 4.20
CA ASP A 76 -0.44 -11.70 4.45
C ASP A 76 -0.98 -11.56 5.88
N ALA A 77 -1.81 -12.48 6.36
CA ALA A 77 -2.35 -12.45 7.73
C ALA A 77 -1.25 -12.40 8.79
N ILE A 78 -0.14 -13.14 8.60
CA ILE A 78 1.01 -13.15 9.51
C ILE A 78 1.82 -11.86 9.38
N THR A 79 2.10 -11.43 8.15
CA THR A 79 2.92 -10.25 7.89
C THR A 79 2.24 -8.95 8.28
N ASP A 80 0.90 -8.86 8.15
CA ASP A 80 0.13 -7.70 8.57
C ASP A 80 0.21 -7.48 10.09
N VAL A 81 0.02 -8.56 10.88
CA VAL A 81 0.15 -8.49 12.34
C VAL A 81 1.58 -8.12 12.74
N THR A 82 2.57 -8.74 12.09
CA THR A 82 3.99 -8.49 12.36
C THR A 82 4.37 -7.05 12.04
N MET A 83 3.94 -6.54 10.88
CA MET A 83 4.19 -5.16 10.47
C MET A 83 3.49 -4.17 11.41
N GLY A 84 2.26 -4.46 11.82
CA GLY A 84 1.54 -3.66 12.82
C GLY A 84 2.37 -3.51 14.10
N GLN A 85 2.88 -4.62 14.65
CA GLN A 85 3.72 -4.59 15.84
C GLN A 85 5.05 -3.84 15.65
N ILE A 86 5.71 -3.99 14.49
CA ILE A 86 6.95 -3.27 14.16
C ILE A 86 6.69 -1.77 14.10
N VAL A 87 5.62 -1.37 13.42
CA VAL A 87 5.23 0.03 13.31
C VAL A 87 4.86 0.61 14.67
N ASP A 88 4.11 -0.14 15.50
CA ASP A 88 3.70 0.32 16.83
C ASP A 88 4.87 0.51 17.79
N ARG A 89 5.87 -0.34 17.71
CA ARG A 89 7.12 -0.24 18.50
C ARG A 89 8.10 0.79 17.96
N SER A 90 7.93 1.28 16.71
CA SER A 90 8.83 2.25 16.12
C SER A 90 8.73 3.61 16.82
N ARG A 91 9.88 4.23 17.11
CA ARG A 91 9.94 5.54 17.75
C ARG A 91 9.60 6.64 16.75
N PRO A 92 8.76 7.62 17.13
CA PRO A 92 8.49 8.76 16.26
C PRO A 92 9.76 9.57 16.01
N GLY A 93 10.08 9.78 14.72
CA GLY A 93 11.20 10.62 14.31
C GLY A 93 10.78 12.08 14.08
N LYS A 94 11.73 12.92 13.65
CA LYS A 94 11.52 14.35 13.35
C LYS A 94 10.38 14.63 12.33
N LYS A 95 10.01 13.65 11.51
CA LYS A 95 8.95 13.75 10.49
C LYS A 95 7.71 12.92 10.82
N GLY A 96 7.51 12.57 12.09
CA GLY A 96 6.43 11.68 12.53
C GLY A 96 6.82 10.21 12.50
N LYS A 97 5.88 9.35 12.89
CA LYS A 97 6.07 7.89 13.01
C LYS A 97 5.91 7.18 11.66
N PHE A 98 4.86 7.52 10.91
CA PHE A 98 4.40 6.78 9.73
C PHE A 98 5.03 7.27 8.41
N ALA A 99 5.23 8.58 8.23
CA ALA A 99 5.75 9.16 6.99
C ALA A 99 7.12 8.60 6.53
N PRO A 100 8.10 8.33 7.43
CA PRO A 100 9.36 7.72 7.03
C PRO A 100 9.20 6.28 6.50
N TRP A 101 8.25 5.52 7.06
CA TRP A 101 7.95 4.15 6.63
C TRP A 101 7.38 4.12 5.23
N ILE A 102 6.31 4.90 4.99
CA ILE A 102 5.67 5.01 3.67
C ILE A 102 6.70 5.43 2.62
N ARG A 103 7.50 6.45 2.93
CA ARG A 103 8.52 6.96 1.99
C ARG A 103 9.61 5.93 1.65
N ARG A 104 10.01 5.10 2.61
CA ARG A 104 11.00 4.03 2.38
C ARG A 104 10.43 2.88 1.56
N MET A 105 9.16 2.55 1.76
CA MET A 105 8.51 1.41 1.11
C MET A 105 7.97 1.71 -0.29
N CYS A 106 7.73 2.98 -0.65
CA CYS A 106 7.28 3.35 -2.00
C CYS A 106 8.22 2.84 -3.11
N GLY A 107 9.53 2.96 -2.93
CA GLY A 107 10.53 2.45 -3.89
C GLY A 107 10.47 0.93 -4.04
N PRO A 108 10.62 0.16 -2.96
CA PRO A 108 10.48 -1.30 -2.99
C PRO A 108 9.17 -1.80 -3.59
N VAL A 109 8.02 -1.16 -3.28
CA VAL A 109 6.72 -1.50 -3.88
C VAL A 109 6.75 -1.36 -5.39
N ALA A 110 7.27 -0.24 -5.92
CA ALA A 110 7.35 0.00 -7.35
C ALA A 110 8.26 -1.02 -8.05
N VAL A 111 9.42 -1.32 -7.47
CA VAL A 111 10.36 -2.32 -7.99
C VAL A 111 9.74 -3.72 -7.97
N ALA A 112 9.11 -4.12 -6.87
CA ALA A 112 8.46 -5.42 -6.74
C ALA A 112 7.29 -5.56 -7.72
N SER A 113 6.48 -4.50 -7.92
CA SER A 113 5.43 -4.47 -8.94
C SER A 113 5.99 -4.67 -10.34
N PHE A 114 7.09 -4.00 -10.67
CA PHE A 114 7.76 -4.18 -11.98
C PHE A 114 8.27 -5.61 -12.15
N LEU A 115 8.93 -6.18 -11.14
CA LEU A 115 9.44 -7.55 -11.19
C LEU A 115 8.33 -8.60 -11.36
N MET A 116 7.16 -8.35 -10.78
CA MET A 116 6.00 -9.26 -10.88
C MET A 116 5.47 -9.38 -12.31
N TYR A 117 5.55 -8.30 -13.11
CA TYR A 117 5.14 -8.30 -14.53
C TYR A 117 6.31 -8.43 -15.52
N ALA A 118 7.48 -8.87 -15.07
CA ALA A 118 8.64 -9.04 -15.93
C ALA A 118 8.45 -10.20 -16.91
N THR A 119 8.40 -9.91 -18.19
CA THR A 119 8.23 -10.89 -19.28
C THR A 119 9.52 -11.59 -19.68
N TYR A 120 10.67 -11.17 -19.14
CA TYR A 120 12.00 -11.73 -19.46
C TYR A 120 12.10 -13.25 -19.25
N PHE A 121 11.29 -13.79 -18.34
CA PHE A 121 11.31 -15.21 -17.99
C PHE A 121 10.29 -16.06 -18.75
N LYS A 122 9.66 -15.53 -19.79
CA LYS A 122 8.66 -16.24 -20.60
C LYS A 122 9.21 -17.53 -21.22
N GLY A 123 10.50 -17.57 -21.59
CA GLY A 123 11.18 -18.74 -22.17
C GLY A 123 11.72 -19.75 -21.16
N MET A 124 11.61 -19.50 -19.85
CA MET A 124 12.14 -20.39 -18.82
C MET A 124 11.25 -21.63 -18.58
N PRO A 125 11.80 -22.70 -17.97
CA PRO A 125 11.02 -23.88 -17.57
C PRO A 125 9.84 -23.52 -16.68
N MET A 126 8.73 -24.29 -16.76
CA MET A 126 7.50 -24.02 -16.00
C MET A 126 7.74 -23.94 -14.48
N GLY A 127 8.62 -24.80 -13.94
CA GLY A 127 8.96 -24.76 -12.51
C GLY A 127 9.56 -23.42 -12.07
N PHE A 128 10.44 -22.83 -12.89
CA PHE A 128 11.02 -21.51 -12.60
C PHE A 128 9.96 -20.42 -12.67
N LYS A 129 9.04 -20.46 -13.63
CA LYS A 129 7.94 -19.48 -13.76
C LYS A 129 7.04 -19.49 -12.53
N ILE A 130 6.68 -20.70 -12.05
CA ILE A 130 5.85 -20.85 -10.84
C ILE A 130 6.60 -20.30 -9.61
N PHE A 131 7.87 -20.68 -9.44
CA PHE A 131 8.71 -20.14 -8.34
C PHE A 131 8.79 -18.61 -8.40
N TRP A 132 9.07 -18.05 -9.59
CA TRP A 132 9.17 -16.59 -9.79
C TRP A 132 7.87 -15.88 -9.45
N MET A 133 6.74 -16.44 -9.89
CA MET A 133 5.41 -15.94 -9.58
C MET A 133 5.17 -15.87 -8.05
N PHE A 134 5.40 -16.98 -7.35
CA PHE A 134 5.25 -17.01 -5.88
C PHE A 134 6.17 -16.03 -5.19
N PHE A 135 7.44 -16.02 -5.57
CA PHE A 135 8.44 -15.15 -4.96
C PHE A 135 8.11 -13.67 -5.14
N THR A 136 7.83 -13.25 -6.37
CA THR A 136 7.55 -11.83 -6.65
C THR A 136 6.23 -11.37 -6.07
N TYR A 137 5.21 -12.21 -6.07
CA TYR A 137 3.92 -11.89 -5.49
C TYR A 137 3.99 -11.75 -3.96
N LEU A 138 4.65 -12.68 -3.28
CA LEU A 138 4.85 -12.59 -1.83
C LEU A 138 5.74 -11.39 -1.45
N LEU A 139 6.81 -11.15 -2.20
CA LEU A 139 7.67 -9.98 -1.99
C LEU A 139 6.88 -8.69 -2.12
N TRP A 140 6.07 -8.57 -3.18
CA TRP A 140 5.26 -7.40 -3.41
C TRP A 140 4.14 -7.26 -2.38
N GLY A 141 3.28 -8.27 -2.21
CA GLY A 141 2.08 -8.21 -1.37
C GLY A 141 2.41 -8.24 0.12
N SER A 142 3.06 -9.32 0.56
CA SER A 142 3.25 -9.60 1.99
C SER A 142 4.34 -8.76 2.63
N VAL A 143 5.33 -8.25 1.88
CA VAL A 143 6.42 -7.45 2.44
C VAL A 143 6.27 -5.97 2.08
N CYS A 144 6.27 -5.65 0.79
CA CYS A 144 6.35 -4.26 0.34
C CYS A 144 5.03 -3.54 0.50
N TYR A 145 3.92 -4.14 0.03
CA TYR A 145 2.59 -3.53 0.09
C TYR A 145 2.11 -3.40 1.54
N THR A 146 2.22 -4.45 2.35
CA THR A 146 1.91 -4.42 3.79
C THR A 146 2.71 -3.34 4.51
N GLY A 147 3.99 -3.15 4.14
CA GLY A 147 4.85 -2.09 4.67
C GLY A 147 4.40 -0.67 4.35
N VAL A 148 3.56 -0.46 3.35
CA VAL A 148 2.90 0.82 3.04
C VAL A 148 1.51 0.88 3.66
N ASN A 149 0.69 -0.15 3.44
CA ASN A 149 -0.73 -0.15 3.76
C ASN A 149 -0.99 -0.05 5.27
N ILE A 150 -0.25 -0.78 6.11
CA ILE A 150 -0.43 -0.77 7.57
C ILE A 150 -0.07 0.59 8.18
N PRO A 151 1.12 1.19 7.93
CA PRO A 151 1.42 2.54 8.43
C PRO A 151 0.47 3.61 7.87
N TYR A 152 0.03 3.46 6.64
CA TYR A 152 -0.91 4.37 6.00
C TYR A 152 -2.29 4.33 6.69
N GLY A 153 -2.85 3.14 6.93
CA GLY A 153 -4.11 2.97 7.65
C GLY A 153 -4.05 3.55 9.08
N SER A 154 -2.92 3.33 9.77
CA SER A 154 -2.70 3.85 11.13
C SER A 154 -2.50 5.38 11.17
N MET A 155 -2.13 6.01 10.05
CA MET A 155 -1.87 7.46 9.98
C MET A 155 -3.12 8.30 10.24
N ALA A 156 -4.32 7.79 9.93
CA ALA A 156 -5.57 8.50 10.18
C ALA A 156 -5.75 8.87 11.67
N SER A 157 -5.37 7.98 12.57
CA SER A 157 -5.42 8.23 14.02
C SER A 157 -4.36 9.23 14.51
N ALA A 158 -3.29 9.42 13.75
CA ALA A 158 -2.25 10.40 14.07
C ALA A 158 -2.51 11.79 13.48
N ILE A 159 -3.40 11.90 12.50
CA ILE A 159 -3.79 13.19 11.88
C ILE A 159 -4.77 13.95 12.79
N SER A 160 -5.76 13.25 13.35
CA SER A 160 -6.75 13.86 14.27
C SER A 160 -7.22 12.84 15.32
N ASP A 161 -7.42 13.35 16.54
CA ASP A 161 -8.03 12.58 17.64
C ASP A 161 -9.56 12.63 17.59
N ASN A 162 -10.13 13.53 16.78
CA ASN A 162 -11.58 13.70 16.65
C ASN A 162 -12.18 12.57 15.78
N PRO A 163 -13.17 11.81 16.27
CA PRO A 163 -13.84 10.76 15.51
C PRO A 163 -14.44 11.23 14.19
N THR A 164 -15.02 12.45 14.17
CA THR A 164 -15.62 13.05 12.97
C THR A 164 -14.58 13.30 11.86
N ASP A 165 -13.39 13.76 12.23
CA ASP A 165 -12.30 13.98 11.30
C ASP A 165 -11.79 12.66 10.73
N ARG A 166 -11.67 11.61 11.56
CA ARG A 166 -11.30 10.27 11.13
C ARG A 166 -12.30 9.68 10.15
N THR A 167 -13.59 9.85 10.41
CA THR A 167 -14.65 9.45 9.48
C THR A 167 -14.54 10.22 8.16
N SER A 168 -14.28 11.53 8.22
CA SER A 168 -14.05 12.34 7.03
C SER A 168 -12.83 11.84 6.23
N LEU A 169 -11.70 11.51 6.88
CA LEU A 169 -10.51 10.92 6.22
C LEU A 169 -10.84 9.59 5.56
N SER A 170 -11.60 8.72 6.26
CA SER A 170 -12.04 7.44 5.70
C SER A 170 -12.88 7.62 4.43
N ASN A 171 -13.80 8.59 4.42
CA ASN A 171 -14.61 8.90 3.23
C ASN A 171 -13.72 9.39 2.06
N TRP A 172 -12.76 10.28 2.32
CA TRP A 172 -11.83 10.75 1.30
C TRP A 172 -10.91 9.64 0.80
N ARG A 173 -10.54 8.70 1.66
CA ARG A 173 -9.84 7.47 1.29
C ARG A 173 -10.67 6.66 0.29
N THR A 174 -11.94 6.40 0.58
CA THR A 174 -12.84 5.68 -0.33
C THR A 174 -12.96 6.37 -1.68
N ILE A 175 -13.01 7.71 -1.72
CA ILE A 175 -12.99 8.47 -2.98
C ILE A 175 -11.71 8.20 -3.76
N GLY A 176 -10.54 8.22 -3.10
CA GLY A 176 -9.24 7.92 -3.73
C GLY A 176 -9.20 6.52 -4.32
N SER A 177 -9.65 5.51 -3.56
CA SER A 177 -9.75 4.12 -4.02
C SER A 177 -10.70 3.97 -5.21
N THR A 178 -11.87 4.59 -5.18
CA THR A 178 -12.84 4.56 -6.28
C THR A 178 -12.28 5.21 -7.55
N LEU A 179 -11.56 6.33 -7.42
CA LEU A 179 -10.88 6.97 -8.54
C LEU A 179 -9.81 6.05 -9.16
N ALA A 180 -9.03 5.35 -8.33
CA ALA A 180 -8.05 4.38 -8.80
C ALA A 180 -8.71 3.21 -9.55
N GLN A 181 -9.81 2.66 -9.00
CA GLN A 181 -10.60 1.61 -9.64
C GLN A 181 -11.13 2.04 -11.00
N THR A 182 -11.72 3.23 -11.07
CA THR A 182 -12.27 3.77 -12.32
C THR A 182 -11.16 4.01 -13.35
N ALA A 183 -10.05 4.59 -12.94
CA ALA A 183 -8.91 4.82 -13.82
C ALA A 183 -8.37 3.50 -14.41
N ILE A 184 -8.15 2.49 -13.58
CA ILE A 184 -7.67 1.17 -14.03
C ILE A 184 -8.74 0.48 -14.88
N GLY A 185 -10.00 0.46 -14.45
CA GLY A 185 -11.08 -0.20 -15.16
C GLY A 185 -11.37 0.36 -16.56
N VAL A 186 -11.09 1.66 -16.78
CA VAL A 186 -11.25 2.31 -18.09
C VAL A 186 -9.98 2.24 -18.93
N ILE A 187 -8.81 2.56 -18.34
CA ILE A 187 -7.57 2.67 -19.09
C ILE A 187 -7.03 1.28 -19.48
N LEU A 188 -7.10 0.32 -18.58
CA LEU A 188 -6.47 -1.00 -18.78
C LEU A 188 -7.06 -1.77 -19.98
N PRO A 189 -8.40 -1.87 -20.19
CA PRO A 189 -8.96 -2.51 -21.35
C PRO A 189 -8.68 -1.81 -22.68
N LEU A 190 -8.32 -0.52 -22.64
CA LEU A 190 -7.97 0.24 -23.86
C LEU A 190 -6.51 0.03 -24.28
N VAL A 191 -5.65 -0.41 -23.36
CA VAL A 191 -4.21 -0.59 -23.58
C VAL A 191 -3.84 -2.05 -23.85
N VAL A 192 -4.69 -2.99 -23.43
CA VAL A 192 -4.49 -4.44 -23.54
C VAL A 192 -5.52 -5.06 -24.46
#